data_58ee5cd6a99ce481549509c7be8c987d
#
_entry.id   58ee5cd6a99ce481549509c7be8c987d
#
_cell.length_a   1.000
_cell.length_b   1.000
_cell.length_c   1.000
_cell.angle_alpha   90.00
_cell.angle_beta   90.00
_cell.angle_gamma   90.00
#
_symmetry.space_group_name_H-M   'P 1'
#
loop_
_entity.id
_entity.type
_entity.pdbx_description
1 polymer ?
#
loop_
_entity_poly.entity_id
_entity_poly.type
_entity_poly.pdbx_seq_one_letter_code
_entity_poly.pdbx_strand_id
1 'polypeptide(L)' 'MKVFKVKDYIESYYIVYDIVVANTKEEALKVIKKKAYDESYFTLEDIEEIPNMEYNGNYPKLILSMGENVKEWVH' A
#
# COMPACT_ATOMS: atom_id res chain seq x y z
N MET A 1 8.92 -11.59 -2.27
CA MET A 1 7.71 -11.08 -1.59
C MET A 1 6.59 -10.87 -2.59
N LYS A 2 5.36 -10.89 -2.11
CA LYS A 2 4.18 -10.59 -2.91
C LYS A 2 4.02 -9.09 -3.10
N VAL A 3 3.30 -8.70 -4.14
CA VAL A 3 3.01 -7.29 -4.42
C VAL A 3 1.52 -7.05 -4.15
N PHE A 4 1.24 -6.00 -3.39
CA PHE A 4 -0.13 -5.62 -3.04
C PHE A 4 -0.43 -4.23 -3.54
N LYS A 5 -1.66 -4.03 -4.03
CA LYS A 5 -2.17 -2.69 -4.29
C LYS A 5 -3.07 -2.28 -3.13
N VAL A 6 -2.92 -1.05 -2.70
CA VAL A 6 -3.69 -0.48 -1.60
C VAL A 6 -4.55 0.65 -2.16
N LYS A 7 -5.86 0.52 -1.99
CA LYS A 7 -6.81 1.51 -2.50
C LYS A 7 -6.65 2.82 -1.73
N ASP A 8 -6.50 3.90 -2.48
CA ASP A 8 -6.35 5.25 -1.95
C ASP A 8 -7.11 6.22 -2.85
N TYR A 9 -7.06 7.51 -2.56
CA TYR A 9 -7.80 8.51 -3.31
C TYR A 9 -6.97 9.75 -3.60
N ILE A 10 -7.30 10.42 -4.69
CA ILE A 10 -6.86 11.78 -4.99
C ILE A 10 -8.10 12.65 -5.05
N GLU A 11 -8.05 13.82 -4.42
CA GLU A 11 -9.17 14.77 -4.35
C GLU A 11 -10.44 14.14 -3.76
N SER A 12 -10.26 13.18 -2.88
CA SER A 12 -11.30 12.49 -2.13
C SER A 12 -12.25 11.61 -2.96
N TYR A 13 -12.12 11.57 -4.29
CA TYR A 13 -13.01 10.73 -5.09
C TYR A 13 -12.37 9.97 -6.26
N TYR A 14 -11.19 10.36 -6.71
CA TYR A 14 -10.48 9.58 -7.73
C TYR A 14 -9.76 8.41 -7.05
N ILE A 15 -10.10 7.19 -7.45
CA ILE A 15 -9.45 5.99 -6.90
C ILE A 15 -8.08 5.82 -7.55
N VAL A 16 -7.08 5.65 -6.72
CA VAL A 16 -5.71 5.33 -7.12
C VAL A 16 -5.20 4.21 -6.24
N TYR A 17 -4.02 3.71 -6.52
CA TYR A 17 -3.43 2.64 -5.71
C TYR A 17 -2.01 3.00 -5.31
N ASP A 18 -1.71 2.74 -4.04
CA ASP A 18 -0.33 2.70 -3.55
C ASP A 18 0.14 1.26 -3.66
N ILE A 19 1.42 1.03 -3.89
CA ILE A 19 1.97 -0.32 -4.06
C ILE A 19 2.90 -0.65 -2.90
N VAL A 20 2.60 -1.77 -2.26
CA VAL A 20 3.36 -2.27 -1.11
C VAL A 20 3.84 -3.68 -1.42
N VAL A 21 5.07 -4.00 -1.05
CA VAL A 21 5.58 -5.36 -1.11
C VAL A 21 5.69 -5.91 0.31
N ALA A 22 5.23 -7.14 0.48
CA ALA A 22 5.18 -7.81 1.78
C ALA A 22 4.99 -9.31 1.59
N ASN A 23 5.14 -10.08 2.65
CA ASN A 23 4.91 -11.52 2.59
C ASN A 23 3.44 -11.90 2.74
N THR A 24 2.68 -11.09 3.46
CA THR A 24 1.26 -11.32 3.71
C THR A 24 0.48 -10.01 3.59
N LYS A 25 -0.84 -10.14 3.43
CA LYS A 25 -1.76 -9.01 3.38
C LYS A 25 -1.72 -8.20 4.69
N GLU A 26 -1.65 -8.88 5.83
CA GLU A 26 -1.59 -8.26 7.15
C GLU A 26 -0.30 -7.44 7.31
N GLU A 27 0.82 -7.97 6.78
CA GLU A 27 2.09 -7.26 6.79
C GLU A 27 2.04 -6.02 5.90
N ALA A 28 1.40 -6.13 4.73
CA ALA A 28 1.18 -4.99 3.84
C ALA A 28 0.38 -3.89 4.54
N LEU A 29 -0.65 -4.27 5.31
CA LEU A 29 -1.44 -3.32 6.10
C LEU A 29 -0.57 -2.59 7.12
N LYS A 30 0.31 -3.31 7.83
CA LYS A 30 1.22 -2.67 8.79
C LYS A 30 2.12 -1.64 8.12
N VAL A 31 2.62 -1.96 6.93
CA VAL A 31 3.48 -1.05 6.17
C VAL A 31 2.73 0.23 5.82
N ILE A 32 1.54 0.11 5.23
CA ILE A 32 0.80 1.28 4.78
C ILE A 32 0.30 2.14 5.94
N LYS A 33 -0.08 1.53 7.05
CA LYS A 33 -0.52 2.26 8.25
C LYS A 33 0.58 3.17 8.79
N LYS A 34 1.83 2.72 8.78
CA LYS A 34 2.96 3.54 9.23
C LYS A 34 3.22 4.74 8.34
N LYS A 35 2.82 4.65 7.07
CA LYS A 35 3.01 5.72 6.09
C LYS A 35 1.79 6.62 5.95
N ALA A 36 0.68 6.25 6.56
CA ALA A 36 -0.57 6.99 6.47
C ALA A 36 -0.57 8.23 7.38
N TYR A 37 -1.28 9.28 6.98
CA TYR A 37 -1.54 10.42 7.87
C TYR A 37 -2.41 10.00 9.05
N ASP A 38 -3.37 9.10 8.80
CA ASP A 38 -4.24 8.53 9.83
C ASP A 38 -4.09 7.01 9.78
N GLU A 39 -3.57 6.41 10.86
CA GLU A 39 -3.36 4.97 10.93
C GLU A 39 -4.63 4.15 10.73
N SER A 40 -5.77 4.70 11.12
CA SER A 40 -7.06 4.00 11.02
C SER A 40 -7.69 4.08 9.63
N TYR A 41 -7.12 4.87 8.73
CA TYR A 41 -7.69 5.07 7.40
C TYR A 41 -7.73 3.80 6.56
N PHE A 42 -6.63 3.07 6.54
CA PHE A 42 -6.51 1.85 5.75
C PHE A 42 -6.93 0.62 6.54
N THR A 43 -7.63 -0.29 5.88
CA THR A 43 -8.04 -1.57 6.45
C THR A 43 -7.66 -2.69 5.49
N LEU A 44 -7.81 -3.95 5.92
CA LEU A 44 -7.55 -5.10 5.06
C LEU A 44 -8.38 -5.09 3.78
N GLU A 45 -9.57 -4.51 3.83
CA GLU A 45 -10.45 -4.41 2.65
C GLU A 45 -9.87 -3.54 1.54
N ASP A 46 -8.97 -2.63 1.88
CA ASP A 46 -8.32 -1.75 0.90
C ASP A 46 -7.15 -2.42 0.19
N ILE A 47 -6.74 -3.59 0.65
CA ILE A 47 -5.52 -4.26 0.20
C ILE A 47 -5.86 -5.48 -0.64
N GLU A 48 -5.26 -5.57 -1.82
CA GLU A 48 -5.47 -6.67 -2.73
C GLU A 48 -4.13 -7.12 -3.31
N GLU A 49 -3.89 -8.42 -3.28
CA GLU A 49 -2.69 -8.99 -3.89
C GLU A 49 -2.78 -8.90 -5.41
N ILE A 50 -1.70 -8.47 -6.05
CA ILE A 50 -1.58 -8.53 -7.51
C ILE A 50 -1.07 -9.93 -7.85
N PRO A 51 -1.90 -10.78 -8.49
CA PRO A 51 -1.51 -12.17 -8.72
C PRO A 51 -0.34 -12.29 -9.70
N ASN A 52 0.43 -13.34 -9.50
CA ASN A 52 1.57 -13.69 -10.38
C ASN A 52 2.67 -12.64 -10.44
N MET A 53 2.79 -11.80 -9.42
CA MET A 53 3.81 -10.78 -9.32
C MET A 53 4.69 -11.04 -8.10
N GLU A 54 5.99 -11.08 -8.33
CA GLU A 54 7.00 -11.29 -7.28
C GLU A 54 7.95 -10.12 -7.21
N TYR A 55 8.38 -9.80 -6.02
CA TYR A 55 9.35 -8.74 -5.80
C TYR A 55 10.54 -9.28 -5.02
N ASN A 56 11.75 -9.09 -5.55
CA ASN A 56 12.98 -9.46 -4.87
C ASN A 56 13.40 -8.34 -3.94
N GLY A 57 13.10 -8.49 -2.68
CA GLY A 57 13.47 -7.52 -1.66
C GLY A 57 13.72 -8.20 -0.34
N ASN A 58 14.35 -7.48 0.59
CA ASN A 58 14.76 -8.02 1.87
C ASN A 58 13.78 -7.72 3.00
N TYR A 59 12.90 -6.78 2.80
CA TYR A 59 11.94 -6.37 3.84
C TYR A 59 10.70 -5.73 3.21
N PRO A 60 9.56 -5.80 3.90
CA PRO A 60 8.33 -5.17 3.43
C PRO A 60 8.47 -3.65 3.36
N LYS A 61 7.95 -3.05 2.30
CA LYS A 61 8.04 -1.60 2.13
C LYS A 61 7.01 -1.06 1.14
N LEU A 62 6.74 0.23 1.24
CA LEU A 62 6.00 0.98 0.24
C LEU A 62 6.93 1.28 -0.93
N ILE A 63 6.55 0.89 -2.15
CA ILE A 63 7.38 1.12 -3.34
C ILE A 63 6.82 2.15 -4.30
N LEU A 64 5.53 2.49 -4.18
CA LEU A 64 4.91 3.53 -4.99
C LEU A 64 3.73 4.12 -4.22
N SER A 65 3.65 5.42 -4.13
CA SER A 65 2.51 6.11 -3.54
C SER A 65 1.86 7.05 -4.55
N MET A 66 0.55 6.89 -4.75
CA MET A 66 -0.23 7.71 -5.68
C MET A 66 -1.31 8.52 -4.98
N GLY A 67 -1.77 8.04 -3.83
CA GLY A 67 -2.88 8.65 -3.11
C GLY A 67 -2.48 9.73 -2.11
N GLU A 68 -3.45 10.49 -1.65
CA GLU A 68 -3.25 11.61 -0.73
C GLU A 68 -3.14 11.20 0.74
N ASN A 69 -3.50 9.95 1.07
CA ASN A 69 -3.56 9.51 2.46
C ASN A 69 -2.23 8.93 2.96
N VAL A 70 -1.20 8.96 2.15
CA VAL A 70 0.15 8.53 2.49
C VAL A 70 1.07 9.74 2.58
N LYS A 71 1.85 9.83 3.68
CA LYS A 71 2.72 10.97 3.98
C LYS A 71 3.96 11.09 3.10
N GLU A 72 4.44 9.94 2.61
CA GLU A 72 5.67 9.91 1.84
C GLU A 72 5.38 9.71 0.36
N TRP A 73 6.06 10.47 -0.46
CA TRP A 73 6.00 10.30 -1.91
C TRP A 73 7.11 9.35 -2.35
N VAL A 74 6.70 8.17 -2.82
CA VAL A 74 7.61 7.16 -3.37
C VAL A 74 7.21 6.93 -4.82
N HIS A 75 8.14 7.16 -5.70
CA HIS A 75 7.93 6.97 -7.14
C HIS A 75 8.98 6.07 -7.75
#